data_4319b2483255231d2d8bab85309dd9df
#
_entry.id   4319b2483255231d2d8bab85309dd9df
#
_cell.length_a   1.000
_cell.length_b   1.000
_cell.length_c   1.000
_cell.angle_alpha   90.00
_cell.angle_beta   90.00
_cell.angle_gamma   90.00
#
_symmetry.space_group_name_H-M   'P 1'
#
loop_
_entity.id
_entity.type
_entity.pdbx_description
1 polymer ?
#
loop_
_entity_poly.entity_id
_entity_poly.type
_entity_poly.pdbx_seq_one_letter_code
_entity_poly.pdbx_strand_id
1 'polypeptide(L)'
;MKLSRKKFAFIIGISFLVTIVVGLLLPESLVIPVKGATRADWNSKSFWFHPWGKSGVHKGIDIFAEEGTPVLAACPGIVLYTGSNPVGGNFVSIMGPKWRVHYYAHLKTVNTRGWTFVRQG
;
A
#
# COMPACT_ATOMS: atom_id res chain seq x y z
N MET A 1 -38.40 14.02 10.53
CA MET A 1 -37.72 15.29 10.89
C MET A 1 -36.62 15.53 9.84
N LYS A 2 -36.77 16.57 8.99
CA LYS A 2 -35.77 16.88 7.96
C LYS A 2 -34.60 17.64 8.60
N LEU A 3 -33.39 17.08 8.49
CA LEU A 3 -32.19 17.75 8.97
C LEU A 3 -31.93 19.03 8.13
N SER A 4 -31.61 20.16 8.76
CA SER A 4 -31.26 21.37 8.01
C SER A 4 -29.94 21.14 7.24
N ARG A 5 -29.80 21.78 6.07
CA ARG A 5 -28.59 21.66 5.23
C ARG A 5 -27.31 21.97 6.00
N LYS A 6 -27.36 22.97 6.91
CA LYS A 6 -26.20 23.32 7.78
C LYS A 6 -25.83 22.21 8.76
N LYS A 7 -26.84 21.59 9.43
CA LYS A 7 -26.60 20.46 10.34
C LYS A 7 -26.06 19.25 9.58
N PHE A 8 -26.59 18.96 8.41
CA PHE A 8 -26.12 17.87 7.57
C PHE A 8 -24.64 18.06 7.15
N ALA A 9 -24.29 19.26 6.64
CA ALA A 9 -22.90 19.58 6.27
C ALA A 9 -21.95 19.48 7.49
N PHE A 10 -22.39 19.93 8.66
CA PHE A 10 -21.60 19.84 9.89
C PHE A 10 -21.33 18.38 10.30
N ILE A 11 -22.35 17.51 10.23
CA ILE A 11 -22.21 16.09 10.55
C ILE A 11 -21.22 15.44 9.58
N ILE A 12 -21.31 15.73 8.27
CA ILE A 12 -20.36 15.20 7.28
C ILE A 12 -18.93 15.65 7.61
N GLY A 13 -18.75 16.93 7.92
CA GLY A 13 -17.43 17.47 8.28
C GLY A 13 -16.82 16.80 9.49
N ILE A 14 -17.62 16.60 10.56
CA ILE A 14 -17.17 15.86 11.75
C ILE A 14 -16.85 14.40 11.41
N SER A 15 -17.71 13.71 10.69
CA SER A 15 -17.50 12.31 10.31
C SER A 15 -16.19 12.16 9.50
N PHE A 16 -15.95 13.07 8.57
CA PHE A 16 -14.71 13.07 7.79
C PHE A 16 -13.48 13.30 8.65
N LEU A 17 -13.53 14.29 9.57
CA LEU A 17 -12.44 14.55 10.51
C LEU A 17 -12.16 13.35 11.41
N VAL A 18 -13.20 12.74 11.96
CA VAL A 18 -13.08 11.53 12.80
C VAL A 18 -12.43 10.39 12.01
N THR A 19 -12.85 10.18 10.76
CA THR A 19 -12.26 9.15 9.91
C THR A 19 -10.77 9.39 9.68
N ILE A 20 -10.36 10.61 9.39
CA ILE A 20 -8.94 10.97 9.24
C ILE A 20 -8.17 10.68 10.53
N VAL A 21 -8.68 11.16 11.67
CA VAL A 21 -8.01 10.99 12.98
C VAL A 21 -7.89 9.52 13.35
N VAL A 22 -8.97 8.75 13.21
CA VAL A 22 -8.95 7.30 13.48
C VAL A 22 -7.91 6.61 12.60
N GLY A 23 -7.88 6.89 11.30
CA GLY A 23 -6.89 6.29 10.41
C GLY A 23 -5.44 6.61 10.79
N LEU A 24 -5.18 7.85 11.23
CA LEU A 24 -3.85 8.27 11.72
C LEU A 24 -3.44 7.59 13.02
N LEU A 25 -4.39 7.25 13.88
CA LEU A 25 -4.16 6.61 15.18
C LEU A 25 -4.06 5.09 15.09
N LEU A 26 -4.46 4.47 13.98
CA LEU A 26 -4.35 3.01 13.80
C LEU A 26 -2.90 2.57 13.99
N PRO A 27 -2.64 1.55 14.82
CA PRO A 27 -1.31 0.99 14.97
C PRO A 27 -0.85 0.37 13.65
N GLU A 28 0.42 0.55 13.33
CA GLU A 28 1.03 -0.03 12.14
C GLU A 28 2.17 -0.94 12.56
N SER A 29 2.06 -2.22 12.20
CA SER A 29 3.16 -3.17 12.22
C SER A 29 3.41 -3.63 10.79
N LEU A 30 4.67 -3.79 10.41
CA LEU A 30 5.05 -4.19 9.07
C LEU A 30 5.78 -5.53 9.11
N VAL A 31 5.48 -6.40 8.15
CA VAL A 31 6.27 -7.60 7.87
C VAL A 31 6.95 -7.46 6.52
N ILE A 32 8.02 -8.21 6.30
CA ILE A 32 8.67 -8.29 4.98
C ILE A 32 7.67 -8.91 4.00
N PRO A 33 7.33 -8.22 2.90
CA PRO A 33 6.22 -8.62 2.04
C PRO A 33 6.58 -9.74 1.04
N VAL A 34 7.68 -10.43 1.23
CA VAL A 34 8.10 -11.57 0.41
C VAL A 34 8.25 -12.77 1.31
N LYS A 35 7.50 -13.84 1.02
CA LYS A 35 7.48 -15.04 1.86
C LYS A 35 8.87 -15.64 2.01
N GLY A 36 9.31 -15.81 3.26
CA GLY A 36 10.61 -16.38 3.59
C GLY A 36 11.80 -15.43 3.42
N ALA A 37 11.60 -14.23 2.89
CA ALA A 37 12.68 -13.26 2.75
C ALA A 37 13.10 -12.68 4.11
N THR A 38 14.37 -12.36 4.19
CA THR A 38 15.04 -11.76 5.33
C THR A 38 15.66 -10.42 4.95
N ARG A 39 16.32 -9.77 5.87
CA ARG A 39 17.10 -8.55 5.56
C ARG A 39 18.28 -8.79 4.62
N ALA A 40 18.75 -10.03 4.49
CA ALA A 40 19.82 -10.39 3.56
C ALA A 40 19.36 -10.33 2.10
N ASP A 41 18.06 -10.50 1.86
CA ASP A 41 17.45 -10.47 0.53
C ASP A 41 17.07 -9.06 0.08
N TRP A 42 17.25 -8.07 0.94
CA TRP A 42 16.96 -6.68 0.68
C TRP A 42 18.21 -5.94 0.17
N ASN A 43 18.05 -5.27 -0.96
CA ASN A 43 19.06 -4.34 -1.45
C ASN A 43 18.93 -2.97 -0.76
N SER A 44 19.72 -2.75 0.29
CA SER A 44 19.72 -1.50 1.06
C SER A 44 20.12 -0.25 0.24
N LYS A 45 20.78 -0.43 -0.91
CA LYS A 45 21.18 0.65 -1.82
C LYS A 45 20.11 0.98 -2.86
N SER A 46 19.02 0.23 -2.93
CA SER A 46 17.96 0.47 -3.91
C SER A 46 17.07 1.65 -3.56
N PHE A 47 16.89 1.95 -2.27
CA PHE A 47 16.10 3.10 -1.85
C PHE A 47 16.80 4.41 -2.19
N TRP A 48 16.06 5.31 -2.83
CA TRP A 48 16.54 6.62 -3.30
C TRP A 48 17.68 6.55 -4.30
N PHE A 49 17.86 5.40 -4.95
CA PHE A 49 18.88 5.23 -5.99
C PHE A 49 18.65 6.20 -7.15
N HIS A 50 19.69 6.84 -7.61
CA HIS A 50 19.71 7.81 -8.72
C HIS A 50 20.75 7.40 -9.78
N PRO A 51 20.48 7.59 -11.08
CA PRO A 51 19.25 8.09 -11.72
C PRO A 51 18.20 6.98 -11.89
N TRP A 52 16.89 7.31 -11.75
CA TRP A 52 15.82 6.33 -11.86
C TRP A 52 14.60 6.90 -12.59
N GLY A 53 14.28 6.34 -13.74
CA GLY A 53 13.08 6.64 -14.52
C GLY A 53 12.76 8.14 -14.63
N LYS A 54 11.48 8.45 -14.79
CA LYS A 54 11.00 9.85 -14.85
C LYS A 54 11.03 10.59 -13.51
N SER A 55 11.01 9.85 -12.40
CA SER A 55 10.99 10.45 -11.06
C SER A 55 12.38 10.86 -10.56
N GLY A 56 13.44 10.49 -11.29
CA GLY A 56 14.83 10.76 -10.94
C GLY A 56 15.41 9.84 -9.88
N VAL A 57 14.59 9.32 -8.96
CA VAL A 57 15.01 8.44 -7.86
C VAL A 57 14.08 7.25 -7.67
N HIS A 58 14.62 6.12 -7.25
CA HIS A 58 13.86 4.93 -6.88
C HIS A 58 13.25 5.11 -5.49
N LYS A 59 11.93 5.26 -5.42
CA LYS A 59 11.18 5.52 -4.18
C LYS A 59 10.74 4.24 -3.45
N GLY A 60 11.37 3.12 -3.74
CA GLY A 60 11.08 1.81 -3.19
C GLY A 60 12.34 1.09 -2.75
N ILE A 61 12.17 -0.12 -2.28
CA ILE A 61 13.24 -1.06 -1.97
C ILE A 61 13.05 -2.32 -2.80
N ASP A 62 14.16 -2.90 -3.25
CA ASP A 62 14.14 -4.18 -3.95
C ASP A 62 14.41 -5.31 -2.98
N ILE A 63 13.53 -6.28 -2.97
CA ILE A 63 13.66 -7.53 -2.20
C ILE A 63 13.72 -8.65 -3.22
N PHE A 64 14.84 -9.37 -3.24
CA PHE A 64 15.07 -10.43 -4.20
C PHE A 64 14.49 -11.76 -3.72
N ALA A 65 13.87 -12.49 -4.64
CA ALA A 65 13.33 -13.82 -4.42
C ALA A 65 13.22 -14.56 -5.77
N GLU A 66 13.08 -15.87 -5.71
CA GLU A 66 12.78 -16.66 -6.90
C GLU A 66 11.42 -16.28 -7.49
N GLU A 67 11.32 -16.35 -8.81
CA GLU A 67 10.06 -16.09 -9.51
C GLU A 67 8.97 -17.05 -9.03
N GLY A 68 7.81 -16.50 -8.71
CA GLY A 68 6.69 -17.25 -8.17
C GLY A 68 6.64 -17.30 -6.64
N THR A 69 7.66 -16.76 -5.94
CA THR A 69 7.59 -16.59 -4.49
C THR A 69 6.39 -15.71 -4.11
N PRO A 70 5.53 -16.14 -3.16
CA PRO A 70 4.38 -15.36 -2.75
C PRO A 70 4.78 -13.99 -2.19
N VAL A 71 4.10 -12.95 -2.69
CA VAL A 71 4.16 -11.59 -2.13
C VAL A 71 2.94 -11.40 -1.23
N LEU A 72 3.20 -10.97 -0.01
CA LEU A 72 2.25 -10.84 1.08
C LEU A 72 1.97 -9.36 1.35
N ALA A 73 0.82 -9.04 1.92
CA ALA A 73 0.56 -7.69 2.38
C ALA A 73 1.45 -7.37 3.60
N ALA A 74 2.28 -6.34 3.50
CA ALA A 74 3.16 -5.92 4.60
C ALA A 74 2.38 -5.47 5.84
N CYS A 75 1.15 -4.98 5.66
CA CYS A 75 0.20 -4.62 6.70
C CYS A 75 -1.23 -4.95 6.25
N PRO A 76 -2.19 -5.01 7.17
CA PRO A 76 -3.59 -5.13 6.77
C PRO A 76 -4.07 -3.85 6.08
N GLY A 77 -5.00 -3.97 5.14
CA GLY A 77 -5.49 -2.80 4.44
C GLY A 77 -6.51 -3.12 3.35
N ILE A 78 -6.88 -2.10 2.61
CA ILE A 78 -7.81 -2.20 1.48
C ILE A 78 -7.02 -2.03 0.19
N VAL A 79 -7.18 -2.99 -0.73
CA VAL A 79 -6.63 -2.87 -2.08
C VAL A 79 -7.30 -1.69 -2.78
N LEU A 80 -6.53 -0.67 -3.10
CA LEU A 80 -7.03 0.48 -3.84
C LEU A 80 -7.11 0.17 -5.33
N TYR A 81 -6.01 -0.41 -5.83
CA TYR A 81 -5.84 -0.57 -7.26
C TYR A 81 -4.92 -1.75 -7.59
N THR A 82 -5.24 -2.46 -8.65
CA THR A 82 -4.39 -3.48 -9.26
C THR A 82 -4.26 -3.18 -10.75
N GLY A 83 -3.11 -3.46 -11.33
CA GLY A 83 -2.90 -3.18 -12.74
C GLY A 83 -1.55 -3.68 -13.26
N SER A 84 -1.22 -3.21 -14.45
CA SER A 84 0.07 -3.44 -15.08
C SER A 84 0.52 -2.19 -15.82
N ASN A 85 1.82 -1.90 -15.76
CA ASN A 85 2.42 -0.80 -16.48
C ASN A 85 3.84 -1.16 -16.96
N PRO A 86 4.41 -0.41 -17.93
CA PRO A 86 5.71 -0.74 -18.51
C PRO A 86 6.89 -0.70 -17.51
N VAL A 87 6.76 0.03 -16.41
CA VAL A 87 7.85 0.21 -15.45
C VAL A 87 7.74 -0.78 -14.28
N GLY A 88 6.55 -0.92 -13.69
CA GLY A 88 6.33 -1.76 -12.52
C GLY A 88 5.84 -3.18 -12.83
N GLY A 89 5.59 -3.51 -14.10
CA GLY A 89 4.93 -4.77 -14.43
C GLY A 89 3.56 -4.87 -13.79
N ASN A 90 3.15 -6.07 -13.38
CA ASN A 90 1.95 -6.25 -12.58
C ASN A 90 2.16 -5.70 -11.18
N PHE A 91 1.16 -4.99 -10.67
CA PHE A 91 1.27 -4.34 -9.37
C PHE A 91 -0.03 -4.33 -8.57
N VAL A 92 0.10 -4.11 -7.27
CA VAL A 92 -1.00 -3.91 -6.32
C VAL A 92 -0.67 -2.71 -5.44
N SER A 93 -1.66 -1.85 -5.20
CA SER A 93 -1.61 -0.78 -4.22
C SER A 93 -2.58 -1.05 -3.09
N ILE A 94 -2.13 -0.97 -1.85
CA ILE A 94 -2.92 -1.21 -0.64
C ILE A 94 -2.87 0.03 0.25
N MET A 95 -4.02 0.52 0.68
CA MET A 95 -4.11 1.53 1.73
C MET A 95 -4.15 0.83 3.08
N GLY A 96 -3.12 1.02 3.85
CA GLY A 96 -2.97 0.50 5.20
C GLY A 96 -3.22 1.55 6.28
N PRO A 97 -2.83 1.25 7.55
CA PRO A 97 -2.89 2.18 8.66
C PRO A 97 -2.18 3.50 8.35
N LYS A 98 -2.59 4.56 9.08
CA LYS A 98 -2.05 5.93 8.93
C LYS A 98 -2.22 6.51 7.53
N TRP A 99 -3.18 5.99 6.76
CA TRP A 99 -3.46 6.38 5.37
C TRP A 99 -2.24 6.20 4.46
N ARG A 100 -1.34 5.26 4.78
CA ARG A 100 -0.17 4.96 3.97
C ARG A 100 -0.53 4.02 2.84
N VAL A 101 -0.03 4.34 1.65
CA VAL A 101 -0.18 3.47 0.48
C VAL A 101 1.07 2.62 0.32
N HIS A 102 0.88 1.31 0.32
CA HIS A 102 1.91 0.31 0.06
C HIS A 102 1.77 -0.16 -1.38
N TYR A 103 2.83 -0.05 -2.15
CA TYR A 103 2.86 -0.41 -3.56
C TYR A 103 3.80 -1.60 -3.78
N TYR A 104 3.26 -2.64 -4.38
CA TYR A 104 3.97 -3.89 -4.70
C TYR A 104 4.04 -4.02 -6.22
N ALA A 105 5.25 -4.11 -6.76
CA ALA A 105 5.50 -4.16 -8.20
C ALA A 105 6.24 -5.43 -8.62
N HIS A 106 6.37 -5.61 -9.94
CA HIS A 106 7.05 -6.74 -10.57
C HIS A 106 6.46 -8.11 -10.20
N LEU A 107 5.15 -8.14 -9.98
CA LEU A 107 4.43 -9.36 -9.63
C LEU A 107 4.23 -10.23 -10.88
N LYS A 108 4.45 -11.55 -10.75
CA LYS A 108 4.14 -12.51 -11.82
C LYS A 108 2.64 -12.58 -12.08
N THR A 109 1.86 -12.71 -11.01
CA THR A 109 0.39 -12.75 -11.04
C THR A 109 -0.17 -11.93 -9.89
N VAL A 110 -1.41 -11.47 -10.05
CA VAL A 110 -2.15 -10.74 -9.01
C VAL A 110 -3.40 -11.55 -8.65
N ASN A 111 -3.51 -11.97 -7.40
CA ASN A 111 -4.59 -12.81 -6.89
C ASN A 111 -5.62 -12.03 -6.05
N THR A 112 -5.65 -10.72 -6.20
CA THR A 112 -6.60 -9.83 -5.52
C THR A 112 -7.17 -8.80 -6.49
N ARG A 113 -8.11 -8.00 -6.04
CA ARG A 113 -8.76 -6.95 -6.84
C ARG A 113 -9.03 -5.71 -5.99
N GLY A 114 -9.28 -4.60 -6.64
CA GLY A 114 -9.64 -3.35 -5.97
C GLY A 114 -10.81 -3.52 -4.99
N TRP A 115 -10.78 -2.76 -3.91
CA TRP A 115 -11.77 -2.74 -2.83
C TRP A 115 -11.88 -4.04 -2.02
N THR A 116 -10.89 -4.91 -2.11
CA THR A 116 -10.79 -6.11 -1.27
C THR A 116 -9.99 -5.78 -0.01
N PHE A 117 -10.48 -6.18 1.16
CA PHE A 117 -9.69 -6.14 2.39
C PHE A 117 -8.69 -7.29 2.39
N VAL A 118 -7.45 -7.00 2.70
CA VAL A 118 -6.37 -7.98 2.86
C VAL A 118 -5.81 -7.95 4.28
N ARG A 119 -5.47 -9.12 4.79
CA ARG A 119 -4.79 -9.25 6.08
C ARG A 119 -3.29 -9.16 5.87
N GLN A 120 -2.56 -8.86 6.93
CA GLN A 120 -1.11 -8.95 6.96
C GLN A 120 -0.66 -10.41 6.81
N GLY A 121 0.29 -10.68 5.95
CA GLY A 121 0.88 -12.00 5.76
C GLY A 121 0.17 -12.88 4.75
#